data_351c15b96b6389fa0a8d49ad146a9fb7
#
_entry.id   351c15b96b6389fa0a8d49ad146a9fb7
#
_cell.length_a   1.000
_cell.length_b   1.000
_cell.length_c   1.000
_cell.angle_alpha   90.00
_cell.angle_beta   90.00
_cell.angle_gamma   90.00
#
_symmetry.space_group_name_H-M   'P 1'
#
loop_
_entity.id
_entity.type
_entity.pdbx_description
1 polymer ?
#
loop_
_entity_poly.entity_id
_entity_poly.type
_entity_poly.pdbx_seq_one_letter_code
_entity_poly.pdbx_strand_id
1 'polypeptide(L)'
;MIQTILLRLPNWLGDSVMCTSAFQKLKRMYPHAQFVLVGSYVCEIFRRDPCVKAIYLDESKKAKNRILSLYHLAKTIRTEIGSIDLGFCFSNGFFGALLLYLCKAKVRVGYAKNLRSFLLTHALKPPTLKPLHQVQKYEYLIKDFVDYAIFEAYTPLHLVCGKESKIICDDKKHIGINPGAAFGWAKCWEKEYFIDIITRFAARGWEVYIFGDTQNLTIQDDTHIHDLSNKTTLIELIDSIKALDLFITNDSGPMHIAAALQTPTIAIFGSTDTADTCPWNLPIAQEFFLPSQAMISHALDSTPYPTPKDITTYTTLTADTITILSKHLECAPCKKRTCPLKHHLCMKSITPDEVFTIALTMLQLPKE
;
A
#
# COMPACT_ATOMS: atom_id res chain seq x y z
N MET A 1 -6.78 18.28 25.84
CA MET A 1 -6.98 18.28 24.37
C MET A 1 -5.75 17.68 23.74
N ILE A 2 -5.91 16.74 22.80
CA ILE A 2 -4.78 16.11 22.07
C ILE A 2 -4.26 17.12 21.05
N GLN A 3 -2.97 17.45 21.13
CA GLN A 3 -2.32 18.45 20.26
C GLN A 3 -1.26 17.83 19.34
N THR A 4 -0.57 16.78 19.82
CA THR A 4 0.53 16.17 19.06
C THR A 4 0.39 14.66 19.01
N ILE A 5 0.37 14.11 17.82
CA ILE A 5 0.26 12.67 17.55
C ILE A 5 1.49 12.22 16.80
N LEU A 6 2.23 11.26 17.34
CA LEU A 6 3.39 10.64 16.69
C LEU A 6 3.00 9.30 16.08
N LEU A 7 3.27 9.12 14.79
CA LEU A 7 3.05 7.86 14.08
C LEU A 7 4.39 7.23 13.70
N ARG A 8 4.68 6.04 14.25
CA ARG A 8 5.78 5.20 13.77
C ARG A 8 5.28 4.33 12.64
N LEU A 9 5.56 4.75 11.41
CA LEU A 9 5.07 4.11 10.18
C LEU A 9 5.75 2.76 9.91
N PRO A 10 5.14 1.88 9.11
CA PRO A 10 5.81 0.71 8.55
C PRO A 10 7.02 1.10 7.69
N ASN A 11 7.85 0.10 7.32
CA ASN A 11 9.03 0.36 6.51
C ASN A 11 8.82 0.05 5.02
N TRP A 12 7.73 -0.61 4.67
CA TRP A 12 7.37 -0.93 3.29
C TRP A 12 6.45 0.14 2.70
N LEU A 13 6.66 0.49 1.44
CA LEU A 13 5.89 1.53 0.76
C LEU A 13 4.39 1.22 0.74
N GLY A 14 4.02 0.01 0.31
CA GLY A 14 2.61 -0.41 0.29
C GLY A 14 1.95 -0.35 1.66
N ASP A 15 2.63 -0.85 2.70
CA ASP A 15 2.16 -0.77 4.09
C ASP A 15 1.94 0.68 4.55
N SER A 16 2.87 1.58 4.19
CA SER A 16 2.75 3.00 4.55
C SER A 16 1.59 3.68 3.83
N VAL A 17 1.34 3.33 2.56
CA VAL A 17 0.15 3.83 1.84
C VAL A 17 -1.13 3.26 2.46
N MET A 18 -1.17 1.98 2.80
CA MET A 18 -2.33 1.36 3.46
C MET A 18 -2.61 1.94 4.85
N CYS A 19 -1.61 2.51 5.55
CA CYS A 19 -1.81 3.25 6.81
C CYS A 19 -2.56 4.57 6.61
N THR A 20 -2.65 5.12 5.38
CA THR A 20 -3.29 6.42 5.14
C THR A 20 -4.75 6.43 5.53
N SER A 21 -5.47 5.30 5.43
CA SER A 21 -6.85 5.19 5.90
C SER A 21 -6.96 5.45 7.41
N ALA A 22 -6.16 4.77 8.24
CA ALA A 22 -6.11 5.02 9.68
C ALA A 22 -5.66 6.47 10.00
N PHE A 23 -4.73 7.01 9.24
CA PHE A 23 -4.29 8.39 9.36
C PHE A 23 -5.44 9.39 9.08
N GLN A 24 -6.24 9.17 8.03
CA GLN A 24 -7.40 10.02 7.76
C GLN A 24 -8.46 9.95 8.88
N LYS A 25 -8.69 8.76 9.46
CA LYS A 25 -9.59 8.61 10.62
C LYS A 25 -9.08 9.40 11.83
N LEU A 26 -7.77 9.35 12.12
CA LEU A 26 -7.17 10.15 13.20
C LEU A 26 -7.29 11.66 12.93
N LYS A 27 -7.12 12.11 11.68
CA LYS A 27 -7.30 13.53 11.30
C LYS A 27 -8.76 14.00 11.50
N ARG A 28 -9.73 13.15 11.20
CA ARG A 28 -11.16 13.46 11.45
C ARG A 28 -11.46 13.57 12.94
N MET A 29 -10.89 12.68 13.75
CA MET A 29 -11.08 12.68 15.21
C MET A 29 -10.34 13.83 15.89
N TYR A 30 -9.16 14.20 15.41
CA TYR A 30 -8.30 15.21 16.00
C TYR A 30 -7.94 16.31 14.98
N PRO A 31 -8.92 17.13 14.52
CA PRO A 31 -8.71 18.06 13.41
C PRO A 31 -7.70 19.17 13.69
N HIS A 32 -7.41 19.44 14.96
CA HIS A 32 -6.44 20.46 15.39
C HIS A 32 -5.10 19.87 15.83
N ALA A 33 -4.95 18.54 15.79
CA ALA A 33 -3.69 17.90 16.16
C ALA A 33 -2.65 18.02 15.04
N GLN A 34 -1.41 18.18 15.44
CA GLN A 34 -0.24 18.12 14.56
C GLN A 34 0.31 16.70 14.54
N PHE A 35 0.62 16.19 13.36
CA PHE A 35 1.17 14.85 13.20
C PHE A 35 2.67 14.90 12.99
N VAL A 36 3.38 14.05 13.74
CA VAL A 36 4.81 13.82 13.61
C VAL A 36 5.01 12.40 13.12
N LEU A 37 5.67 12.24 11.99
CA LEU A 37 5.86 10.94 11.36
C LEU A 37 7.30 10.47 11.54
N VAL A 38 7.48 9.19 11.86
CA VAL A 38 8.81 8.58 11.97
C VAL A 38 8.84 7.26 11.24
N GLY A 39 9.82 7.06 10.37
CA GLY A 39 9.98 5.81 9.63
C GLY A 39 11.17 5.81 8.70
N SER A 40 11.16 4.94 7.70
CA SER A 40 12.14 4.94 6.63
C SER A 40 11.80 6.02 5.59
N TYR A 41 12.55 6.07 4.50
CA TYR A 41 12.31 6.98 3.37
C TYR A 41 10.85 7.00 2.86
N VAL A 42 10.08 5.94 3.09
CA VAL A 42 8.68 5.85 2.67
C VAL A 42 7.76 6.87 3.36
N CYS A 43 8.20 7.50 4.46
CA CYS A 43 7.45 8.58 5.10
C CYS A 43 7.27 9.82 4.20
N GLU A 44 8.11 9.96 3.18
CA GLU A 44 8.06 11.06 2.21
C GLU A 44 6.71 11.15 1.47
N ILE A 45 5.97 10.05 1.35
CA ILE A 45 4.62 10.06 0.76
C ILE A 45 3.63 10.98 1.48
N PHE A 46 3.93 11.34 2.74
CA PHE A 46 3.09 12.24 3.56
C PHE A 46 3.59 13.69 3.57
N ARG A 47 4.71 14.01 2.90
CA ARG A 47 5.37 15.33 3.00
C ARG A 47 4.44 16.49 2.66
N ARG A 48 3.48 16.27 1.75
CA ARG A 48 2.55 17.30 1.29
C ARG A 48 1.26 17.41 2.11
N ASP A 49 1.05 16.51 3.08
CA ASP A 49 -0.15 16.59 3.92
C ASP A 49 -0.04 17.76 4.92
N PRO A 50 -0.95 18.73 4.90
CA PRO A 50 -0.84 19.94 5.70
C PRO A 50 -0.92 19.70 7.22
N CYS A 51 -1.43 18.55 7.65
CA CYS A 51 -1.47 18.17 9.06
C CYS A 51 -0.13 17.61 9.57
N VAL A 52 0.81 17.30 8.67
CA VAL A 52 2.12 16.77 9.02
C VAL A 52 3.07 17.90 9.37
N LYS A 53 3.40 18.00 10.65
CA LYS A 53 4.33 19.02 11.18
C LYS A 53 5.78 18.70 10.85
N ALA A 54 6.17 17.43 10.98
CA ALA A 54 7.55 17.00 10.77
C ALA A 54 7.63 15.52 10.39
N ILE A 55 8.66 15.19 9.62
CA ILE A 55 9.03 13.83 9.24
C ILE A 55 10.46 13.56 9.69
N TYR A 56 10.67 12.47 10.45
CA TYR A 56 11.98 12.03 10.90
C TYR A 56 12.32 10.68 10.32
N LEU A 57 13.48 10.56 9.70
CA LEU A 57 13.96 9.30 9.13
C LEU A 57 14.65 8.43 10.19
N ASP A 58 14.16 7.21 10.37
CA ASP A 58 14.76 6.22 11.25
C ASP A 58 15.80 5.38 10.48
N GLU A 59 17.04 5.81 10.53
CA GLU A 59 18.20 5.12 9.96
C GLU A 59 18.91 4.20 10.97
N SER A 60 18.35 4.00 12.16
CA SER A 60 18.95 3.21 13.24
C SER A 60 19.37 1.80 12.85
N LYS A 61 18.70 1.20 11.85
CA LYS A 61 19.08 -0.12 11.31
C LYS A 61 20.49 -0.16 10.68
N LYS A 62 20.97 0.98 10.18
CA LYS A 62 22.29 1.10 9.54
C LYS A 62 23.39 1.47 10.55
N ALA A 63 22.99 1.87 11.76
CA ALA A 63 23.93 2.32 12.78
C ALA A 63 24.63 1.15 13.48
N LYS A 64 25.91 1.34 13.86
CA LYS A 64 26.67 0.35 14.67
C LYS A 64 26.00 0.04 16.02
N ASN A 65 25.46 1.07 16.67
CA ASN A 65 24.64 0.93 17.88
C ASN A 65 23.24 1.46 17.63
N ARG A 66 22.32 0.54 17.40
CA ARG A 66 20.94 0.85 17.07
C ARG A 66 20.21 1.56 18.20
N ILE A 67 20.43 1.15 19.44
CA ILE A 67 19.75 1.74 20.61
C ILE A 67 20.19 3.18 20.80
N LEU A 68 21.48 3.43 20.72
CA LEU A 68 22.03 4.77 20.84
C LEU A 68 21.54 5.70 19.71
N SER A 69 21.48 5.19 18.49
CA SER A 69 20.93 5.94 17.35
C SER A 69 19.46 6.31 17.56
N LEU A 70 18.64 5.36 18.05
CA LEU A 70 17.24 5.64 18.39
C LEU A 70 17.09 6.63 19.56
N TYR A 71 17.97 6.56 20.54
CA TYR A 71 17.99 7.53 21.63
C TYR A 71 18.26 8.94 21.14
N HIS A 72 19.24 9.13 20.25
CA HIS A 72 19.52 10.42 19.64
C HIS A 72 18.34 10.93 18.82
N LEU A 73 17.75 10.07 17.97
CA LEU A 73 16.55 10.42 17.20
C LEU A 73 15.41 10.86 18.12
N ALA A 74 15.12 10.08 19.17
CA ALA A 74 14.10 10.43 20.15
C ALA A 74 14.38 11.72 20.92
N LYS A 75 15.66 12.00 21.21
CA LYS A 75 16.09 13.25 21.82
C LYS A 75 15.83 14.45 20.90
N THR A 76 16.20 14.34 19.62
CA THR A 76 15.89 15.36 18.61
C THR A 76 14.39 15.63 18.53
N ILE A 77 13.57 14.59 18.37
CA ILE A 77 12.12 14.73 18.32
C ILE A 77 11.57 15.44 19.55
N ARG A 78 12.01 15.07 20.76
CA ARG A 78 11.56 15.73 21.99
C ARG A 78 11.97 17.20 22.09
N THR A 79 13.16 17.51 21.59
CA THR A 79 13.67 18.90 21.63
C THR A 79 12.90 19.79 20.65
N GLU A 80 12.60 19.30 19.45
CA GLU A 80 11.96 20.08 18.40
C GLU A 80 10.42 20.12 18.50
N ILE A 81 9.83 19.02 18.95
CA ILE A 81 8.37 18.85 18.98
C ILE A 81 7.79 19.14 20.36
N GLY A 82 8.53 18.85 21.42
CA GLY A 82 8.06 18.96 22.79
C GLY A 82 7.24 17.75 23.25
N SER A 83 6.06 18.01 23.83
CA SER A 83 5.18 16.96 24.39
C SER A 83 4.44 16.21 23.29
N ILE A 84 4.41 14.88 23.40
CA ILE A 84 3.66 13.98 22.49
C ILE A 84 2.53 13.36 23.30
N ASP A 85 1.29 13.61 22.90
CA ASP A 85 0.11 13.12 23.62
C ASP A 85 -0.21 11.68 23.27
N LEU A 86 -0.26 11.35 21.96
CA LEU A 86 -0.52 10.01 21.46
C LEU A 86 0.63 9.54 20.58
N GLY A 87 1.04 8.28 20.73
CA GLY A 87 2.00 7.63 19.86
C GLY A 87 1.45 6.30 19.34
N PHE A 88 1.33 6.15 18.02
CA PHE A 88 0.90 4.90 17.38
C PHE A 88 2.05 4.21 16.69
N CYS A 89 2.27 2.92 17.01
CA CYS A 89 3.28 2.08 16.38
C CYS A 89 2.65 1.16 15.32
N PHE A 90 2.54 1.61 14.10
CA PHE A 90 2.05 0.81 12.97
C PHE A 90 3.06 -0.26 12.53
N SER A 91 4.34 -0.09 12.84
CA SER A 91 5.33 -1.15 12.62
C SER A 91 5.21 -2.25 13.67
N ASN A 92 5.51 -3.50 13.29
CA ASN A 92 5.45 -4.65 14.21
C ASN A 92 6.75 -4.91 14.98
N GLY A 93 7.83 -4.17 14.70
CA GLY A 93 9.14 -4.40 15.32
C GLY A 93 9.25 -3.85 16.75
N PHE A 94 10.09 -4.48 17.59
CA PHE A 94 10.42 -4.03 18.94
C PHE A 94 10.86 -2.56 19.00
N PHE A 95 11.75 -2.17 18.09
CA PHE A 95 12.35 -0.84 18.06
C PHE A 95 11.35 0.29 17.75
N GLY A 96 10.21 -0.02 17.12
CA GLY A 96 9.15 0.97 16.93
C GLY A 96 8.49 1.36 18.26
N ALA A 97 8.20 0.41 19.12
CA ALA A 97 7.67 0.68 20.46
C ALA A 97 8.71 1.33 21.37
N LEU A 98 9.99 0.90 21.28
CA LEU A 98 11.10 1.52 21.99
C LEU A 98 11.24 3.00 21.61
N LEU A 99 11.10 3.35 20.34
CA LEU A 99 11.14 4.75 19.91
C LEU A 99 10.03 5.57 20.56
N LEU A 100 8.79 5.10 20.58
CA LEU A 100 7.67 5.79 21.26
C LEU A 100 7.96 5.99 22.75
N TYR A 101 8.53 4.98 23.40
CA TYR A 101 8.93 5.05 24.81
C TYR A 101 10.04 6.10 25.02
N LEU A 102 11.08 6.10 24.20
CA LEU A 102 12.17 7.06 24.27
C LEU A 102 11.72 8.49 23.93
N CYS A 103 10.76 8.65 23.04
CA CYS A 103 10.11 9.92 22.74
C CYS A 103 9.23 10.43 23.90
N LYS A 104 9.03 9.63 24.96
CA LYS A 104 8.16 9.95 26.10
C LYS A 104 6.72 10.27 25.70
N ALA A 105 6.19 9.60 24.64
CA ALA A 105 4.78 9.74 24.32
C ALA A 105 3.92 9.31 25.51
N LYS A 106 2.94 10.13 25.90
CA LYS A 106 2.11 9.89 27.09
C LYS A 106 1.31 8.60 26.95
N VAL A 107 0.68 8.42 25.80
CA VAL A 107 -0.04 7.20 25.41
C VAL A 107 0.73 6.55 24.25
N ARG A 108 1.02 5.26 24.38
CA ARG A 108 1.79 4.48 23.39
C ARG A 108 0.99 3.25 22.99
N VAL A 109 0.51 3.24 21.76
CA VAL A 109 -0.38 2.22 21.21
C VAL A 109 0.35 1.34 20.21
N GLY A 110 0.15 0.04 20.26
CA GLY A 110 0.73 -0.90 19.33
C GLY A 110 0.24 -2.32 19.55
N TYR A 111 0.49 -3.21 18.62
CA TYR A 111 0.17 -4.62 18.81
C TYR A 111 1.11 -5.31 19.79
N ALA A 112 0.56 -6.16 20.65
CA ALA A 112 1.28 -7.00 21.62
C ALA A 112 2.03 -8.12 20.91
N LYS A 113 3.12 -7.79 20.22
CA LYS A 113 4.00 -8.71 19.46
C LYS A 113 5.46 -8.44 19.78
N ASN A 114 6.32 -9.43 19.53
CA ASN A 114 7.77 -9.27 19.57
C ASN A 114 8.29 -8.71 20.92
N LEU A 115 7.75 -9.19 22.03
CA LEU A 115 8.17 -8.86 23.42
C LEU A 115 8.16 -7.35 23.74
N ARG A 116 7.32 -6.54 23.08
CA ARG A 116 7.32 -5.08 23.24
C ARG A 116 6.18 -4.51 24.08
N SER A 117 5.31 -5.39 24.61
CA SER A 117 4.11 -4.96 25.34
C SER A 117 4.39 -4.06 26.54
N PHE A 118 5.51 -4.27 27.24
CA PHE A 118 5.91 -3.46 28.40
C PHE A 118 6.34 -2.03 28.03
N LEU A 119 6.65 -1.75 26.77
CA LEU A 119 6.97 -0.41 26.26
C LEU A 119 5.71 0.37 25.87
N LEU A 120 4.58 -0.32 25.74
CA LEU A 120 3.30 0.25 25.33
C LEU A 120 2.40 0.49 26.55
N THR A 121 1.63 1.57 26.51
CA THR A 121 0.54 1.80 27.49
C THR A 121 -0.74 1.06 27.08
N HIS A 122 -0.93 0.88 25.78
CA HIS A 122 -2.06 0.17 25.17
C HIS A 122 -1.52 -0.88 24.20
N ALA A 123 -1.26 -2.07 24.72
CA ALA A 123 -0.77 -3.23 23.98
C ALA A 123 -1.96 -4.06 23.46
N LEU A 124 -2.40 -3.80 22.23
CA LEU A 124 -3.56 -4.47 21.63
C LEU A 124 -3.19 -5.88 21.15
N LYS A 125 -4.06 -6.84 21.41
CA LYS A 125 -3.96 -8.14 20.73
C LYS A 125 -4.28 -7.95 19.25
N PRO A 126 -3.50 -8.57 18.33
CA PRO A 126 -3.86 -8.55 16.92
C PRO A 126 -5.25 -9.14 16.71
N PRO A 127 -6.04 -8.60 15.76
CA PRO A 127 -7.33 -9.18 15.44
C PRO A 127 -7.15 -10.61 14.92
N THR A 128 -8.03 -11.51 15.36
CA THR A 128 -8.02 -12.94 15.00
C THR A 128 -8.97 -13.27 13.87
N LEU A 129 -9.91 -12.39 13.57
CA LEU A 129 -10.85 -12.54 12.46
C LEU A 129 -10.11 -12.61 11.12
N LYS A 130 -10.53 -13.52 10.25
CA LYS A 130 -10.03 -13.71 8.90
C LYS A 130 -11.19 -13.94 7.93
N PRO A 131 -11.11 -13.44 6.70
CA PRO A 131 -10.04 -12.59 6.14
C PRO A 131 -10.08 -11.18 6.72
N LEU A 132 -8.93 -10.55 6.89
CA LEU A 132 -8.83 -9.16 7.33
C LEU A 132 -7.75 -8.45 6.51
N HIS A 133 -8.15 -7.45 5.75
CA HIS A 133 -7.24 -6.67 4.91
C HIS A 133 -6.22 -5.90 5.76
N GLN A 134 -5.05 -5.65 5.21
CA GLN A 134 -3.99 -4.94 5.93
C GLN A 134 -4.40 -3.53 6.36
N VAL A 135 -5.23 -2.82 5.57
CA VAL A 135 -5.83 -1.53 5.93
C VAL A 135 -6.62 -1.65 7.23
N GLN A 136 -7.51 -2.65 7.34
CA GLN A 136 -8.32 -2.88 8.53
C GLN A 136 -7.47 -3.22 9.78
N LYS A 137 -6.32 -3.91 9.59
CA LYS A 137 -5.37 -4.13 10.68
C LYS A 137 -4.77 -2.83 11.19
N TYR A 138 -4.53 -1.85 10.32
CA TYR A 138 -4.07 -0.52 10.73
C TYR A 138 -5.19 0.29 11.38
N GLU A 139 -6.41 0.24 10.86
CA GLU A 139 -7.57 0.89 11.47
C GLU A 139 -7.88 0.31 12.85
N TYR A 140 -7.81 -1.02 13.01
CA TYR A 140 -8.02 -1.67 14.31
C TYR A 140 -7.06 -1.19 15.40
N LEU A 141 -5.86 -0.74 15.01
CA LEU A 141 -4.88 -0.21 15.97
C LEU A 141 -5.34 1.10 16.64
N ILE A 142 -6.21 1.84 15.97
CA ILE A 142 -6.70 3.14 16.45
C ILE A 142 -8.14 3.08 17.00
N LYS A 143 -8.76 1.91 17.04
CA LYS A 143 -10.20 1.71 17.35
C LYS A 143 -10.66 2.37 18.67
N ASP A 144 -9.82 2.34 19.71
CA ASP A 144 -10.14 2.89 21.03
C ASP A 144 -9.82 4.40 21.11
N PHE A 145 -9.39 5.02 20.02
CA PHE A 145 -8.96 6.42 19.94
C PHE A 145 -9.75 7.25 18.91
N VAL A 146 -10.74 6.65 18.28
CA VAL A 146 -11.67 7.32 17.37
C VAL A 146 -13.09 6.93 17.72
N ASP A 147 -14.06 7.81 17.45
CA ASP A 147 -15.46 7.50 17.67
C ASP A 147 -15.91 6.34 16.78
N TYR A 148 -16.90 5.57 17.25
CA TYR A 148 -17.43 4.41 16.56
C TYR A 148 -17.87 4.74 15.14
N ALA A 149 -18.55 5.86 14.91
CA ALA A 149 -18.99 6.29 13.58
C ALA A 149 -17.81 6.55 12.64
N ILE A 150 -16.70 7.13 13.12
CA ILE A 150 -15.47 7.33 12.35
C ILE A 150 -14.79 5.97 12.09
N PHE A 151 -14.79 5.09 13.08
CA PHE A 151 -14.14 3.79 12.97
C PHE A 151 -14.83 2.89 11.93
N GLU A 152 -16.16 2.79 11.96
CA GLU A 152 -16.92 1.94 11.04
C GLU A 152 -17.03 2.51 9.63
N ALA A 153 -16.89 3.84 9.47
CA ALA A 153 -16.96 4.45 8.15
C ALA A 153 -15.84 3.95 7.23
N TYR A 154 -16.20 3.52 6.04
CA TYR A 154 -15.21 3.29 4.99
C TYR A 154 -14.36 4.56 4.80
N THR A 155 -13.05 4.37 4.73
CA THR A 155 -12.11 5.46 4.50
C THR A 155 -11.14 5.06 3.39
N PRO A 156 -11.14 5.77 2.25
CA PRO A 156 -10.22 5.49 1.16
C PRO A 156 -8.78 5.73 1.58
N LEU A 157 -7.86 5.11 0.86
CA LEU A 157 -6.46 5.52 0.88
C LEU A 157 -6.37 6.94 0.32
N HIS A 158 -5.43 7.72 0.82
CA HIS A 158 -5.29 9.12 0.39
C HIS A 158 -3.84 9.56 0.37
N LEU A 159 -3.43 10.15 -0.76
CA LEU A 159 -2.14 10.82 -0.94
C LEU A 159 -2.36 12.20 -1.53
N VAL A 160 -1.54 13.16 -1.13
CA VAL A 160 -1.60 14.52 -1.66
C VAL A 160 -0.68 14.63 -2.88
N CYS A 161 -1.28 14.88 -4.04
CA CYS A 161 -0.54 15.11 -5.29
C CYS A 161 -0.05 16.55 -5.41
N GLY A 162 0.94 16.75 -6.28
CA GLY A 162 1.49 18.03 -6.69
C GLY A 162 1.65 18.11 -8.20
N LYS A 163 2.74 18.72 -8.64
CA LYS A 163 3.04 18.99 -10.06
C LYS A 163 4.45 18.51 -10.47
N GLU A 164 5.00 17.54 -9.76
CA GLU A 164 6.36 17.01 -10.03
C GLU A 164 6.33 15.75 -10.91
N SER A 165 5.26 15.58 -11.72
CA SER A 165 5.13 14.47 -12.67
C SER A 165 6.28 14.47 -13.68
N LYS A 166 6.81 13.28 -13.98
CA LYS A 166 7.72 13.05 -15.10
C LYS A 166 7.00 12.78 -16.41
N ILE A 167 5.68 12.75 -16.37
CA ILE A 167 4.84 12.51 -17.56
C ILE A 167 4.49 13.86 -18.19
N ILE A 168 4.71 13.96 -19.49
CA ILE A 168 4.28 15.09 -20.29
C ILE A 168 2.83 14.82 -20.71
N CYS A 169 1.90 15.58 -20.17
CA CYS A 169 0.50 15.45 -20.54
C CYS A 169 0.28 16.01 -21.95
N ASP A 170 -0.14 15.16 -22.87
CA ASP A 170 -0.58 15.49 -24.22
C ASP A 170 -1.89 14.75 -24.54
N ASP A 171 -2.31 14.72 -25.80
CA ASP A 171 -3.56 14.08 -26.22
C ASP A 171 -3.42 12.55 -26.40
N LYS A 172 -2.23 11.98 -26.16
CA LYS A 172 -1.98 10.56 -26.27
C LYS A 172 -2.40 9.81 -25.00
N LYS A 173 -2.46 8.48 -25.08
CA LYS A 173 -2.64 7.62 -23.92
C LYS A 173 -1.31 7.41 -23.20
N HIS A 174 -1.32 7.58 -21.88
CA HIS A 174 -0.18 7.44 -21.01
C HIS A 174 -0.32 6.16 -20.17
N ILE A 175 0.50 5.15 -20.48
CA ILE A 175 0.47 3.84 -19.83
C ILE A 175 1.66 3.71 -18.90
N GLY A 176 1.43 3.44 -17.63
CA GLY A 176 2.49 3.15 -16.66
C GLY A 176 2.67 1.65 -16.45
N ILE A 177 3.91 1.21 -16.39
CA ILE A 177 4.29 -0.19 -16.15
C ILE A 177 5.23 -0.27 -14.95
N ASN A 178 4.91 -1.13 -13.96
CA ASN A 178 5.80 -1.40 -12.84
C ASN A 178 6.10 -2.91 -12.74
N PRO A 179 7.19 -3.39 -13.36
CA PRO A 179 7.50 -4.81 -13.46
C PRO A 179 8.14 -5.37 -12.19
N GLY A 180 8.63 -4.53 -11.29
CA GLY A 180 9.32 -4.94 -10.08
C GLY A 180 8.40 -5.19 -8.89
N ALA A 181 8.89 -6.00 -7.92
CA ALA A 181 8.30 -6.16 -6.60
C ALA A 181 9.39 -6.38 -5.55
N ALA A 182 9.52 -5.46 -4.60
CA ALA A 182 10.57 -5.49 -3.57
C ALA A 182 10.47 -6.71 -2.62
N PHE A 183 9.33 -7.36 -2.55
CA PHE A 183 9.14 -8.57 -1.74
C PHE A 183 9.95 -9.74 -2.28
N GLY A 184 10.03 -9.91 -3.61
CA GLY A 184 10.77 -10.98 -4.25
C GLY A 184 10.16 -11.44 -5.58
N TRP A 185 10.94 -12.22 -6.31
CA TRP A 185 10.61 -12.68 -7.67
C TRP A 185 9.27 -13.41 -7.78
N ALA A 186 8.83 -14.13 -6.76
CA ALA A 186 7.55 -14.85 -6.80
C ALA A 186 6.32 -13.93 -6.97
N LYS A 187 6.47 -12.62 -6.78
CA LYS A 187 5.42 -11.61 -7.06
C LYS A 187 5.54 -10.96 -8.43
N CYS A 188 6.62 -11.23 -9.15
CA CYS A 188 6.86 -10.58 -10.44
C CYS A 188 6.24 -11.40 -11.57
N TRP A 189 5.46 -10.76 -12.41
CA TRP A 189 5.02 -11.32 -13.68
C TRP A 189 6.22 -11.51 -14.58
N GLU A 190 6.13 -12.39 -15.58
CA GLU A 190 7.27 -12.70 -16.45
C GLU A 190 7.71 -11.45 -17.22
N LYS A 191 9.03 -11.20 -17.27
CA LYS A 191 9.54 -9.98 -17.90
C LYS A 191 9.29 -9.95 -19.42
N GLU A 192 9.31 -11.11 -20.06
CA GLU A 192 8.96 -11.26 -21.47
C GLU A 192 7.51 -10.85 -21.74
N TYR A 193 6.62 -11.06 -20.78
CA TYR A 193 5.22 -10.66 -20.85
C TYR A 193 5.05 -9.15 -20.70
N PHE A 194 5.84 -8.53 -19.81
CA PHE A 194 5.88 -7.06 -19.74
C PHE A 194 6.43 -6.45 -21.03
N ILE A 195 7.51 -7.00 -21.60
CA ILE A 195 8.08 -6.53 -22.87
C ILE A 195 7.04 -6.60 -23.98
N ASP A 196 6.29 -7.70 -24.07
CA ASP A 196 5.25 -7.88 -25.08
C ASP A 196 4.17 -6.79 -25.00
N ILE A 197 3.58 -6.55 -23.83
CA ILE A 197 2.54 -5.51 -23.68
C ILE A 197 3.09 -4.09 -23.89
N ILE A 198 4.31 -3.79 -23.44
CA ILE A 198 4.99 -2.51 -23.67
C ILE A 198 5.11 -2.25 -25.16
N THR A 199 5.62 -3.22 -25.92
CA THR A 199 5.79 -3.13 -27.38
C THR A 199 4.44 -2.93 -28.09
N ARG A 200 3.40 -3.64 -27.66
CA ARG A 200 2.04 -3.50 -28.24
C ARG A 200 1.43 -2.14 -27.99
N PHE A 201 1.65 -1.52 -26.83
CA PHE A 201 1.16 -0.17 -26.54
C PHE A 201 1.94 0.87 -27.35
N ALA A 202 3.28 0.78 -27.39
CA ALA A 202 4.12 1.68 -28.17
C ALA A 202 3.76 1.63 -29.66
N ALA A 203 3.53 0.42 -30.23
CA ALA A 203 3.10 0.25 -31.62
C ALA A 203 1.74 0.91 -31.95
N ARG A 204 0.94 1.30 -30.93
CA ARG A 204 -0.28 2.10 -31.10
C ARG A 204 -0.04 3.61 -31.02
N GLY A 205 1.22 4.04 -30.86
CA GLY A 205 1.59 5.43 -30.66
C GLY A 205 1.24 5.95 -29.24
N TRP A 206 1.07 5.05 -28.25
CA TRP A 206 0.82 5.43 -26.86
C TRP A 206 2.13 5.58 -26.11
N GLU A 207 2.19 6.53 -25.19
CA GLU A 207 3.37 6.80 -24.38
C GLU A 207 3.43 5.80 -23.22
N VAL A 208 4.49 5.01 -23.12
CA VAL A 208 4.68 3.96 -22.12
C VAL A 208 5.79 4.35 -21.15
N TYR A 209 5.46 4.45 -19.87
CA TYR A 209 6.39 4.84 -18.80
C TYR A 209 6.69 3.66 -17.89
N ILE A 210 7.98 3.33 -17.72
CA ILE A 210 8.40 2.21 -16.90
C ILE A 210 8.94 2.71 -15.57
N PHE A 211 8.38 2.21 -14.47
CA PHE A 211 8.71 2.63 -13.11
C PHE A 211 9.34 1.49 -12.29
N GLY A 212 9.89 1.87 -11.12
CA GLY A 212 10.41 0.94 -10.14
C GLY A 212 11.75 0.33 -10.53
N ASP A 213 11.96 -0.93 -10.16
CA ASP A 213 13.13 -1.71 -10.55
C ASP A 213 12.78 -2.60 -11.74
N THR A 214 13.39 -2.36 -12.87
CA THR A 214 13.13 -3.10 -14.11
C THR A 214 13.70 -4.52 -14.10
N GLN A 215 14.50 -4.90 -13.10
CA GLN A 215 15.15 -6.22 -13.03
C GLN A 215 15.82 -6.63 -14.36
N ASN A 216 16.44 -5.66 -15.05
CA ASN A 216 17.11 -5.84 -16.34
C ASN A 216 16.13 -6.17 -17.51
N LEU A 217 15.01 -5.48 -17.59
CA LEU A 217 14.22 -5.46 -18.84
C LEU A 217 15.07 -4.87 -19.96
N THR A 218 15.31 -5.66 -20.99
CA THR A 218 15.93 -5.16 -22.21
C THR A 218 14.83 -4.86 -23.21
N ILE A 219 14.54 -3.58 -23.42
CA ILE A 219 13.51 -3.10 -24.35
C ILE A 219 14.23 -2.44 -25.50
N GLN A 220 13.72 -2.65 -26.73
CA GLN A 220 14.24 -1.94 -27.89
C GLN A 220 13.97 -0.44 -27.78
N ASP A 221 14.91 0.37 -28.25
CA ASP A 221 14.72 1.82 -28.29
C ASP A 221 13.50 2.17 -29.16
N ASP A 222 12.55 2.86 -28.55
CA ASP A 222 11.34 3.36 -29.19
C ASP A 222 11.04 4.75 -28.61
N THR A 223 10.61 5.68 -29.45
CA THR A 223 10.32 7.06 -29.06
C THR A 223 9.14 7.19 -28.12
N HIS A 224 8.27 6.16 -28.07
CA HIS A 224 7.11 6.08 -27.19
C HIS A 224 7.40 5.36 -25.86
N ILE A 225 8.62 4.88 -25.63
CA ILE A 225 8.97 4.15 -24.41
C ILE A 225 9.92 4.97 -23.55
N HIS A 226 9.48 5.30 -22.33
CA HIS A 226 10.20 6.13 -21.37
C HIS A 226 10.62 5.32 -20.16
N ASP A 227 11.89 4.95 -20.08
CA ASP A 227 12.42 4.25 -18.91
C ASP A 227 12.69 5.24 -17.76
N LEU A 228 11.78 5.28 -16.79
CA LEU A 228 11.88 6.02 -15.53
C LEU A 228 12.30 5.13 -14.34
N SER A 229 12.75 3.90 -14.61
CA SER A 229 13.16 2.98 -13.54
C SER A 229 14.32 3.54 -12.73
N ASN A 230 14.16 3.53 -11.40
CA ASN A 230 15.10 4.13 -10.45
C ASN A 230 15.43 5.62 -10.70
N LYS A 231 14.64 6.35 -11.51
CA LYS A 231 14.86 7.75 -11.88
C LYS A 231 13.81 8.70 -11.28
N THR A 232 12.94 8.21 -10.41
CA THR A 232 11.94 9.03 -9.74
C THR A 232 12.15 9.03 -8.23
N THR A 233 11.96 10.18 -7.60
CA THR A 233 11.68 10.26 -6.17
C THR A 233 10.28 9.70 -5.87
N LEU A 234 9.94 9.45 -4.60
CA LEU A 234 8.59 9.02 -4.23
C LEU A 234 7.52 10.06 -4.59
N ILE A 235 7.86 11.32 -4.50
CA ILE A 235 6.97 12.44 -4.81
C ILE A 235 6.70 12.50 -6.31
N GLU A 236 7.74 12.41 -7.13
CA GLU A 236 7.62 12.36 -8.58
C GLU A 236 6.86 11.11 -9.04
N LEU A 237 7.07 9.97 -8.37
CA LEU A 237 6.33 8.72 -8.66
C LEU A 237 4.84 8.87 -8.38
N ILE A 238 4.45 9.48 -7.25
CA ILE A 238 3.04 9.75 -6.92
C ILE A 238 2.40 10.61 -8.00
N ASP A 239 3.02 11.74 -8.36
CA ASP A 239 2.49 12.66 -9.33
C ASP A 239 2.44 12.05 -10.75
N SER A 240 3.45 11.24 -11.09
CA SER A 240 3.49 10.53 -12.37
C SER A 240 2.38 9.47 -12.45
N ILE A 241 2.18 8.65 -11.42
CA ILE A 241 1.10 7.66 -11.40
C ILE A 241 -0.26 8.34 -11.51
N LYS A 242 -0.45 9.53 -10.90
CA LYS A 242 -1.72 10.28 -11.02
C LYS A 242 -2.00 10.75 -12.44
N ALA A 243 -0.98 11.01 -13.23
CA ALA A 243 -1.09 11.50 -14.60
C ALA A 243 -1.34 10.41 -15.66
N LEU A 244 -1.30 9.11 -15.26
CA LEU A 244 -1.52 7.99 -16.16
C LEU A 244 -3.00 7.77 -16.50
N ASP A 245 -3.25 7.30 -17.72
CA ASP A 245 -4.55 6.75 -18.13
C ASP A 245 -4.75 5.32 -17.62
N LEU A 246 -3.67 4.54 -17.51
CA LEU A 246 -3.68 3.18 -16.98
C LEU A 246 -2.34 2.83 -16.36
N PHE A 247 -2.38 2.11 -15.24
CA PHE A 247 -1.20 1.59 -14.56
C PHE A 247 -1.25 0.06 -14.47
N ILE A 248 -0.24 -0.64 -14.98
CA ILE A 248 -0.14 -2.11 -14.92
C ILE A 248 1.02 -2.47 -14.01
N THR A 249 0.74 -3.25 -12.98
CA THR A 249 1.70 -3.50 -11.92
C THR A 249 1.53 -4.85 -11.25
N ASN A 250 2.60 -5.40 -10.72
CA ASN A 250 2.53 -6.50 -9.76
C ASN A 250 1.95 -6.04 -8.41
N ASP A 251 1.61 -6.96 -7.51
CA ASP A 251 1.31 -6.69 -6.09
C ASP A 251 2.53 -6.04 -5.42
N SER A 252 2.56 -4.72 -5.41
CA SER A 252 3.72 -3.91 -5.01
C SER A 252 3.31 -2.59 -4.36
N GLY A 253 4.27 -1.84 -3.80
CA GLY A 253 4.02 -0.53 -3.22
C GLY A 253 3.36 0.48 -4.17
N PRO A 254 3.83 0.63 -5.41
CA PRO A 254 3.21 1.50 -6.42
C PRO A 254 1.75 1.16 -6.75
N MET A 255 1.34 -0.11 -6.67
CA MET A 255 -0.06 -0.52 -6.80
C MET A 255 -0.97 0.20 -5.77
N HIS A 256 -0.53 0.29 -4.53
CA HIS A 256 -1.28 0.98 -3.47
C HIS A 256 -1.27 2.50 -3.66
N ILE A 257 -0.21 3.07 -4.26
CA ILE A 257 -0.19 4.48 -4.67
C ILE A 257 -1.28 4.71 -5.71
N ALA A 258 -1.35 3.89 -6.76
CA ALA A 258 -2.37 4.01 -7.79
C ALA A 258 -3.80 3.89 -7.21
N ALA A 259 -4.03 2.96 -6.28
CA ALA A 259 -5.29 2.84 -5.57
C ALA A 259 -5.65 4.10 -4.76
N ALA A 260 -4.67 4.69 -4.06
CA ALA A 260 -4.86 5.92 -3.29
C ALA A 260 -5.16 7.15 -4.18
N LEU A 261 -4.70 7.12 -5.42
CA LEU A 261 -4.89 8.18 -6.41
C LEU A 261 -6.09 7.94 -7.32
N GLN A 262 -6.74 6.78 -7.21
CA GLN A 262 -7.82 6.34 -8.10
C GLN A 262 -7.40 6.32 -9.58
N THR A 263 -6.13 6.00 -9.84
CA THR A 263 -5.62 5.80 -11.19
C THR A 263 -6.09 4.44 -11.71
N PRO A 264 -6.65 4.34 -12.93
CA PRO A 264 -7.03 3.06 -13.51
C PRO A 264 -5.88 2.06 -13.46
N THR A 265 -6.11 0.87 -12.88
CA THR A 265 -5.02 -0.04 -12.54
C THR A 265 -5.36 -1.49 -12.85
N ILE A 266 -4.43 -2.20 -13.50
CA ILE A 266 -4.41 -3.66 -13.60
C ILE A 266 -3.35 -4.17 -12.60
N ALA A 267 -3.80 -4.90 -11.59
CA ALA A 267 -2.95 -5.46 -10.53
C ALA A 267 -2.78 -6.97 -10.71
N ILE A 268 -1.55 -7.44 -10.87
CA ILE A 268 -1.23 -8.85 -11.13
C ILE A 268 -0.77 -9.51 -9.84
N PHE A 269 -1.50 -10.56 -9.43
CA PHE A 269 -1.28 -11.31 -8.19
C PHE A 269 -0.92 -12.77 -8.48
N GLY A 270 0.03 -13.31 -7.72
CA GLY A 270 0.43 -14.71 -7.83
C GLY A 270 0.66 -15.37 -6.48
N SER A 271 1.81 -15.11 -5.86
CA SER A 271 2.23 -15.79 -4.62
C SER A 271 1.57 -15.28 -3.35
N THR A 272 0.86 -14.16 -3.41
CA THR A 272 0.22 -13.49 -2.26
C THR A 272 -1.29 -13.60 -2.31
N ASP A 273 -1.90 -13.45 -1.14
CA ASP A 273 -3.32 -13.51 -0.95
C ASP A 273 -3.95 -12.14 -1.28
N THR A 274 -4.85 -12.10 -2.25
CA THR A 274 -5.57 -10.88 -2.62
C THR A 274 -6.35 -10.32 -1.43
N ALA A 275 -6.92 -11.17 -0.59
CA ALA A 275 -7.64 -10.75 0.61
C ALA A 275 -6.77 -10.00 1.64
N ASP A 276 -5.46 -10.23 1.64
CA ASP A 276 -4.55 -9.53 2.57
C ASP A 276 -4.18 -8.10 2.08
N THR A 277 -3.98 -7.91 0.75
CA THR A 277 -3.31 -6.72 0.21
C THR A 277 -3.81 -6.25 -1.16
N CYS A 278 -5.00 -6.64 -1.61
CA CYS A 278 -5.53 -6.07 -2.86
C CYS A 278 -5.63 -4.53 -2.79
N PRO A 279 -5.72 -3.83 -3.93
CA PRO A 279 -5.98 -2.40 -3.93
C PRO A 279 -7.24 -2.08 -3.13
N TRP A 280 -7.13 -1.12 -2.20
CA TRP A 280 -8.23 -0.78 -1.31
C TRP A 280 -9.13 0.30 -1.94
N ASN A 281 -10.34 -0.08 -2.35
CA ASN A 281 -11.38 0.84 -2.80
C ASN A 281 -12.75 0.43 -2.23
N LEU A 282 -13.77 1.27 -2.39
CA LEU A 282 -15.08 1.01 -1.78
C LEU A 282 -15.77 -0.25 -2.30
N PRO A 283 -15.87 -0.52 -3.61
CA PRO A 283 -16.48 -1.76 -4.10
C PRO A 283 -15.80 -3.02 -3.56
N ILE A 284 -14.48 -3.08 -3.61
CA ILE A 284 -13.69 -4.20 -3.07
C ILE A 284 -13.90 -4.33 -1.56
N ALA A 285 -13.90 -3.20 -0.82
CA ALA A 285 -14.14 -3.21 0.60
C ALA A 285 -15.53 -3.74 0.94
N GLN A 286 -16.56 -3.32 0.21
CA GLN A 286 -17.94 -3.79 0.40
C GLN A 286 -18.10 -5.27 0.08
N GLU A 287 -17.51 -5.75 -0.99
CA GLU A 287 -17.62 -7.14 -1.41
C GLU A 287 -16.94 -8.11 -0.45
N PHE A 288 -15.75 -7.76 0.04
CA PHE A 288 -14.90 -8.70 0.79
C PHE A 288 -14.82 -8.45 2.28
N PHE A 289 -15.00 -7.22 2.75
CA PHE A 289 -14.57 -6.83 4.08
C PHE A 289 -15.61 -6.08 4.90
N LEU A 290 -16.57 -5.42 4.27
CA LEU A 290 -17.64 -4.74 4.99
C LEU A 290 -18.84 -5.69 5.12
N PRO A 291 -19.33 -5.98 6.33
CA PRO A 291 -20.50 -6.81 6.49
C PRO A 291 -21.70 -6.11 5.82
N SER A 292 -22.37 -6.81 4.91
CA SER A 292 -23.73 -6.41 4.51
C SER A 292 -24.61 -6.39 5.76
N GLN A 293 -25.62 -5.52 5.81
CA GLN A 293 -26.56 -5.47 6.95
C GLN A 293 -27.20 -6.85 7.24
N ALA A 294 -27.31 -7.72 6.23
CA ALA A 294 -27.73 -9.10 6.39
C ALA A 294 -26.71 -9.99 7.14
N MET A 295 -25.40 -9.67 7.11
CA MET A 295 -24.39 -10.46 7.80
C MET A 295 -24.24 -10.08 9.28
N ILE A 296 -24.62 -8.89 9.69
CA ILE A 296 -24.59 -8.47 11.11
C ILE A 296 -25.61 -9.30 11.91
N SER A 297 -26.74 -9.69 11.33
CA SER A 297 -27.72 -10.57 11.96
C SER A 297 -27.27 -12.03 12.08
N HIS A 298 -26.36 -12.50 11.20
CA HIS A 298 -25.79 -13.85 11.24
C HIS A 298 -24.48 -13.98 12.03
N ALA A 299 -23.81 -12.91 12.36
CA ALA A 299 -22.57 -12.95 13.17
C ALA A 299 -22.82 -13.34 14.64
N LEU A 300 -24.08 -13.44 15.07
CA LEU A 300 -24.48 -14.01 16.35
C LEU A 300 -24.67 -15.52 16.31
N ASP A 301 -24.75 -16.12 15.12
CA ASP A 301 -24.77 -17.57 14.92
C ASP A 301 -23.42 -18.01 14.34
N SER A 302 -22.79 -18.95 15.00
CA SER A 302 -21.44 -19.50 14.85
C SER A 302 -21.17 -20.24 13.51
N THR A 303 -21.53 -19.65 12.37
CA THR A 303 -21.17 -20.17 11.05
C THR A 303 -19.95 -19.46 10.49
N PRO A 304 -18.96 -20.18 9.95
CA PRO A 304 -17.77 -19.56 9.39
C PRO A 304 -18.15 -18.69 8.19
N TYR A 305 -17.58 -17.46 8.13
CA TYR A 305 -17.64 -16.60 6.95
C TYR A 305 -17.33 -17.41 5.68
N PRO A 306 -18.02 -17.15 4.56
CA PRO A 306 -17.64 -17.77 3.30
C PRO A 306 -16.18 -17.41 3.03
N THR A 307 -15.33 -18.41 3.09
CA THR A 307 -13.94 -18.25 2.68
C THR A 307 -13.95 -18.00 1.18
N PRO A 308 -13.04 -17.15 0.64
CA PRO A 308 -12.94 -16.88 -0.80
C PRO A 308 -12.55 -18.11 -1.64
N LYS A 309 -12.95 -19.31 -1.24
CA LYS A 309 -12.73 -20.57 -1.97
C LYS A 309 -13.60 -20.72 -3.22
N ASP A 310 -14.66 -19.94 -3.32
CA ASP A 310 -15.61 -20.02 -4.43
C ASP A 310 -15.31 -19.03 -5.56
N ILE A 311 -14.20 -18.29 -5.48
CA ILE A 311 -13.71 -17.50 -6.61
C ILE A 311 -12.94 -18.46 -7.54
N THR A 312 -13.68 -19.38 -8.10
CA THR A 312 -13.20 -20.24 -9.19
C THR A 312 -13.12 -19.40 -10.46
N THR A 313 -11.93 -19.34 -11.03
CA THR A 313 -11.65 -18.87 -12.38
C THR A 313 -12.02 -17.42 -12.67
N TYR A 314 -11.00 -16.55 -12.79
CA TYR A 314 -11.08 -15.14 -13.15
C TYR A 314 -11.67 -14.24 -12.08
N THR A 315 -10.89 -13.85 -11.11
CA THR A 315 -11.26 -12.67 -10.36
C THR A 315 -10.87 -11.44 -11.16
N THR A 316 -11.62 -11.14 -12.22
CA THR A 316 -11.71 -9.79 -12.72
C THR A 316 -12.62 -9.05 -11.75
N LEU A 317 -12.08 -8.63 -10.60
CA LEU A 317 -12.77 -7.69 -9.74
C LEU A 317 -12.64 -6.33 -10.41
N THR A 318 -13.59 -5.97 -11.23
CA THR A 318 -13.76 -4.64 -11.78
C THR A 318 -14.53 -3.79 -10.81
N ALA A 319 -13.83 -3.11 -9.93
CA ALA A 319 -14.31 -1.82 -9.47
C ALA A 319 -13.98 -0.83 -10.59
N ASP A 320 -14.78 0.21 -10.78
CA ASP A 320 -14.75 1.11 -11.95
C ASP A 320 -13.36 1.58 -12.42
N THR A 321 -12.34 1.48 -11.58
CA THR A 321 -10.96 1.89 -11.87
C THR A 321 -9.90 0.82 -11.65
N ILE A 322 -10.22 -0.35 -11.07
CA ILE A 322 -9.21 -1.34 -10.68
C ILE A 322 -9.62 -2.75 -11.14
N THR A 323 -8.73 -3.41 -11.85
CA THR A 323 -8.86 -4.83 -12.19
C THR A 323 -7.75 -5.63 -11.51
N ILE A 324 -8.13 -6.69 -10.78
CA ILE A 324 -7.19 -7.61 -10.14
C ILE A 324 -7.17 -8.91 -10.93
N LEU A 325 -5.99 -9.33 -11.35
CA LEU A 325 -5.77 -10.60 -12.04
C LEU A 325 -5.03 -11.57 -11.11
N SER A 326 -5.66 -12.70 -10.82
CA SER A 326 -5.08 -13.78 -10.01
C SER A 326 -5.57 -15.13 -10.52
N LYS A 327 -4.67 -16.10 -10.58
CA LYS A 327 -5.02 -17.50 -10.91
C LYS A 327 -4.96 -18.33 -9.63
N HIS A 328 -6.10 -18.92 -9.26
CA HIS A 328 -6.19 -19.77 -8.10
C HIS A 328 -5.62 -21.16 -8.41
N LEU A 329 -4.40 -21.40 -7.95
CA LEU A 329 -3.75 -22.71 -7.99
C LEU A 329 -3.73 -23.32 -6.59
N GLU A 330 -3.72 -24.64 -6.48
CA GLU A 330 -3.61 -25.33 -5.19
C GLU A 330 -2.38 -24.87 -4.36
N CYS A 331 -1.29 -24.48 -5.03
CA CYS A 331 -0.08 -23.98 -4.39
C CYS A 331 -0.10 -22.46 -4.08
N ALA A 332 -1.13 -21.73 -4.46
CA ALA A 332 -1.27 -20.29 -4.23
C ALA A 332 -2.47 -20.01 -3.28
N PRO A 333 -2.33 -19.02 -2.38
CA PRO A 333 -1.17 -18.16 -2.14
C PRO A 333 -0.10 -18.82 -1.25
N CYS A 334 1.10 -19.01 -1.77
CA CYS A 334 2.20 -19.65 -1.00
C CYS A 334 2.93 -18.66 -0.07
N LYS A 335 2.77 -17.35 -0.26
CA LYS A 335 3.39 -16.25 0.52
C LYS A 335 4.93 -16.35 0.61
N LYS A 336 5.59 -16.95 -0.40
CA LYS A 336 7.04 -17.11 -0.47
C LYS A 336 7.67 -16.04 -1.37
N ARG A 337 8.94 -15.71 -1.12
CA ARG A 337 9.72 -14.74 -1.92
C ARG A 337 10.17 -15.30 -3.26
N THR A 338 10.34 -16.62 -3.32
CA THR A 338 10.67 -17.39 -4.52
C THR A 338 9.71 -18.56 -4.64
N CYS A 339 9.36 -18.94 -5.86
CA CYS A 339 8.48 -20.09 -6.09
C CYS A 339 9.13 -21.39 -5.59
N PRO A 340 8.58 -22.06 -4.56
CA PRO A 340 9.17 -23.28 -4.02
C PRO A 340 9.11 -24.45 -5.00
N LEU A 341 8.12 -24.46 -5.90
CA LEU A 341 7.91 -25.49 -6.94
C LEU A 341 8.62 -25.15 -8.26
N LYS A 342 9.29 -23.99 -8.35
CA LYS A 342 10.06 -23.50 -9.51
C LYS A 342 9.27 -23.33 -10.81
N HIS A 343 7.98 -23.70 -10.89
CA HIS A 343 7.19 -23.60 -12.12
C HIS A 343 6.61 -22.18 -12.37
N HIS A 344 6.37 -21.40 -11.30
CA HIS A 344 5.83 -20.04 -11.33
C HIS A 344 4.48 -19.88 -12.07
N LEU A 345 3.69 -20.96 -12.12
CA LEU A 345 2.44 -20.99 -12.90
C LEU A 345 1.41 -19.95 -12.48
N CYS A 346 1.37 -19.54 -11.19
CA CYS A 346 0.44 -18.50 -10.73
C CYS A 346 0.63 -17.15 -11.45
N MET A 347 1.83 -16.89 -11.99
CA MET A 347 2.13 -15.70 -12.79
C MET A 347 2.11 -16.03 -14.29
N LYS A 348 2.71 -17.16 -14.71
CA LYS A 348 2.77 -17.55 -16.11
C LYS A 348 1.42 -17.82 -16.75
N SER A 349 0.41 -18.24 -15.96
CA SER A 349 -0.94 -18.49 -16.47
C SER A 349 -1.74 -17.21 -16.75
N ILE A 350 -1.27 -16.06 -16.31
CA ILE A 350 -1.82 -14.75 -16.70
C ILE A 350 -1.08 -14.34 -17.97
N THR A 351 -1.77 -14.36 -19.11
CA THR A 351 -1.13 -14.14 -20.41
C THR A 351 -1.08 -12.66 -20.79
N PRO A 352 -0.11 -12.24 -21.65
CA PRO A 352 -0.08 -10.88 -22.20
C PRO A 352 -1.38 -10.51 -22.93
N ASP A 353 -1.97 -11.44 -23.68
CA ASP A 353 -3.23 -11.21 -24.40
C ASP A 353 -4.39 -10.91 -23.47
N GLU A 354 -4.47 -11.62 -22.35
CA GLU A 354 -5.47 -11.37 -21.31
C GLU A 354 -5.31 -9.96 -20.71
N VAL A 355 -4.10 -9.60 -20.28
CA VAL A 355 -3.80 -8.28 -19.71
C VAL A 355 -4.05 -7.17 -20.72
N PHE A 356 -3.63 -7.36 -21.97
CA PHE A 356 -3.77 -6.38 -23.04
C PHE A 356 -5.25 -6.16 -23.42
N THR A 357 -6.05 -7.21 -23.52
CA THR A 357 -7.50 -7.13 -23.81
C THR A 357 -8.23 -6.34 -22.71
N ILE A 358 -7.91 -6.61 -21.45
CA ILE A 358 -8.47 -5.88 -20.32
C ILE A 358 -8.04 -4.41 -20.37
N ALA A 359 -6.77 -4.13 -20.66
CA ALA A 359 -6.27 -2.76 -20.79
C ALA A 359 -7.02 -1.96 -21.85
N LEU A 360 -7.26 -2.56 -23.03
CA LEU A 360 -8.05 -1.93 -24.10
C LEU A 360 -9.49 -1.62 -23.63
N THR A 361 -10.11 -2.55 -22.92
CA THR A 361 -11.45 -2.36 -22.36
C THR A 361 -11.50 -1.20 -21.37
N MET A 362 -10.55 -1.16 -20.44
CA MET A 362 -10.48 -0.08 -19.43
C MET A 362 -10.22 1.30 -20.05
N LEU A 363 -9.40 1.37 -21.10
CA LEU A 363 -9.08 2.64 -21.79
C LEU A 363 -10.19 3.15 -22.71
N GLN A 364 -11.21 2.36 -22.99
CA GLN A 364 -12.38 2.74 -23.77
C GLN A 364 -13.51 3.29 -22.91
N LEU A 365 -13.45 3.11 -21.59
CA LEU A 365 -14.42 3.68 -20.67
C LEU A 365 -14.26 5.20 -20.58
N PRO A 366 -15.37 5.99 -20.59
CA PRO A 366 -15.28 7.42 -20.40
C PRO A 366 -14.63 7.72 -19.04
N LYS A 367 -13.76 8.70 -19.01
CA LYS A 367 -13.26 9.26 -17.73
C LYS A 367 -14.42 10.00 -17.08
N GLU A 368 -14.94 9.56 -15.94
CA GLU A 368 -15.85 10.31 -15.08
C GLU A 368 -15.12 11.48 -14.38
#